data_7ddd2e6caa29016623b6515e13095321
#
_entry.id   7ddd2e6caa29016623b6515e13095321
#
_cell.length_a   1.000
_cell.length_b   1.000
_cell.length_c   1.000
_cell.angle_alpha   90.00
_cell.angle_beta   90.00
_cell.angle_gamma   90.00
#
_symmetry.space_group_name_H-M   'P 1'
#
loop_
_entity.id
_entity.type
_entity.pdbx_description
1 polymer ?
#
loop_
_entity_poly.entity_id
_entity_poly.type
_entity_poly.pdbx_seq_one_letter_code
_entity_poly.pdbx_strand_id
1 'polypeptide(L)'
;HILIHAGTGGVGHIGIQLAKQHGARVATTVSSEKKAKIAKRLGADEIIFYRDESVKEYTQRLTEGKGFDVVFDTIGADNLDKSLKATKTSGQVIGIVGTNQHDLTPMHMKGLSLHLVFMLLPMLTGKGRAHHNFILESIAKWIDEGLIEPLIHKEKFSFDQANEAHALFATNK
;
A
#
# COMPACT_ATOMS: atom_id res chain seq x y z
N HIS A 1 -13.27 1.20 -6.06
CA HIS A 1 -12.81 1.73 -4.77
C HIS A 1 -11.68 0.86 -4.22
N ILE A 2 -10.52 1.44 -3.96
CA ILE A 2 -9.34 0.71 -3.46
C ILE A 2 -8.98 1.18 -2.04
N LEU A 3 -8.61 0.22 -1.17
CA LEU A 3 -7.95 0.49 0.10
C LEU A 3 -6.44 0.23 -0.06
N ILE A 4 -5.62 1.20 0.31
CA ILE A 4 -4.16 1.06 0.33
C ILE A 4 -3.67 1.21 1.77
N HIS A 5 -3.08 0.17 2.33
CA HIS A 5 -2.55 0.24 3.68
C HIS A 5 -1.24 1.05 3.74
N ALA A 6 -1.00 1.71 4.88
CA ALA A 6 0.19 2.53 5.15
C ALA A 6 0.49 3.57 4.05
N GLY A 7 -0.50 4.43 3.75
CA GLY A 7 -0.46 5.39 2.62
C GLY A 7 0.66 6.43 2.62
N THR A 8 1.41 6.57 3.70
CA THR A 8 2.59 7.44 3.75
C THR A 8 3.91 6.63 3.89
N GLY A 9 3.82 5.31 3.78
CA GLY A 9 4.98 4.42 3.74
C GLY A 9 5.66 4.40 2.37
N GLY A 10 6.81 3.73 2.27
CA GLY A 10 7.61 3.69 1.04
C GLY A 10 6.86 3.18 -0.20
N VAL A 11 5.98 2.20 -0.04
CA VAL A 11 5.16 1.65 -1.13
C VAL A 11 3.80 2.36 -1.24
N GLY A 12 3.15 2.59 -0.10
CA GLY A 12 1.78 3.13 -0.07
C GLY A 12 1.65 4.50 -0.71
N HIS A 13 2.65 5.40 -0.54
CA HIS A 13 2.57 6.75 -1.10
C HIS A 13 2.63 6.79 -2.63
N ILE A 14 3.36 5.88 -3.23
CA ILE A 14 3.36 5.69 -4.69
C ILE A 14 2.06 5.01 -5.11
N GLY A 15 1.62 3.99 -4.36
CA GLY A 15 0.37 3.27 -4.64
C GLY A 15 -0.87 4.19 -4.70
N ILE A 16 -1.00 5.14 -3.76
CA ILE A 16 -2.08 6.14 -3.78
C ILE A 16 -2.09 6.90 -5.11
N GLN A 17 -0.95 7.45 -5.50
CA GLN A 17 -0.84 8.28 -6.68
C GLN A 17 -1.08 7.49 -7.96
N LEU A 18 -0.53 6.28 -8.07
CA LEU A 18 -0.80 5.37 -9.19
C LEU A 18 -2.30 5.04 -9.30
N ALA A 19 -2.94 4.70 -8.19
CA ALA A 19 -4.37 4.42 -8.19
C ALA A 19 -5.20 5.63 -8.63
N LYS A 20 -4.79 6.84 -8.23
CA LYS A 20 -5.45 8.09 -8.66
C LYS A 20 -5.27 8.35 -10.15
N GLN A 21 -4.08 8.12 -10.72
CA GLN A 21 -3.84 8.26 -12.17
C GLN A 21 -4.74 7.31 -12.99
N HIS A 22 -5.12 6.17 -12.40
CA HIS A 22 -6.07 5.23 -13.01
C HIS A 22 -7.54 5.49 -12.65
N GLY A 23 -7.87 6.64 -12.08
CA GLY A 23 -9.24 7.05 -11.77
C GLY A 23 -9.88 6.36 -10.57
N ALA A 24 -9.10 5.69 -9.72
CA ALA A 24 -9.64 5.01 -8.55
C ALA A 24 -10.05 6.00 -7.45
N ARG A 25 -11.11 5.65 -6.71
CA ARG A 25 -11.40 6.22 -5.40
C ARG A 25 -10.51 5.52 -4.37
N VAL A 26 -9.69 6.27 -3.65
CA VAL A 26 -8.62 5.74 -2.79
C VAL A 26 -8.90 6.02 -1.32
N ALA A 27 -9.05 4.95 -0.54
CA ALA A 27 -8.97 4.99 0.92
C ALA A 27 -7.56 4.56 1.37
N THR A 28 -7.07 5.13 2.46
CA THR A 28 -5.77 4.71 3.00
C THR A 28 -5.71 4.76 4.52
N THR A 29 -4.88 3.88 5.10
CA THR A 29 -4.64 3.83 6.54
C THR A 29 -3.44 4.66 6.94
N VAL A 30 -3.58 5.42 8.02
CA VAL A 30 -2.53 6.26 8.62
C VAL A 30 -2.55 6.18 10.14
N SER A 31 -1.48 6.65 10.79
CA SER A 31 -1.34 6.62 12.26
C SER A 31 -1.47 7.98 12.94
N SER A 32 -1.60 9.07 12.19
CA SER A 32 -1.66 10.43 12.76
C SER A 32 -2.23 11.45 11.78
N GLU A 33 -2.71 12.57 12.30
CA GLU A 33 -3.19 13.71 11.51
C GLU A 33 -2.12 14.28 10.55
N LYS A 34 -0.86 14.31 10.99
CA LYS A 34 0.25 14.72 10.12
C LYS A 34 0.34 13.83 8.88
N LYS A 35 0.24 12.50 9.06
CA LYS A 35 0.25 11.53 7.96
C LYS A 35 -1.03 11.62 7.11
N ALA A 36 -2.17 11.89 7.72
CA ALA A 36 -3.43 12.11 7.02
C ALA A 36 -3.34 13.29 6.03
N LYS A 37 -2.77 14.42 6.45
CA LYS A 37 -2.55 15.58 5.58
C LYS A 37 -1.65 15.23 4.39
N ILE A 38 -0.59 14.44 4.61
CA ILE A 38 0.30 13.99 3.54
C ILE A 38 -0.48 13.08 2.56
N ALA A 39 -1.19 12.07 3.06
CA ALA A 39 -1.94 11.15 2.23
C ALA A 39 -3.02 11.87 1.39
N LYS A 40 -3.72 12.85 1.98
CA LYS A 40 -4.67 13.72 1.27
C LYS A 40 -4.00 14.50 0.14
N ARG A 41 -2.85 15.11 0.39
CA ARG A 41 -2.08 15.84 -0.63
C ARG A 41 -1.67 14.94 -1.81
N LEU A 42 -1.37 13.66 -1.53
CA LEU A 42 -1.04 12.66 -2.54
C LEU A 42 -2.27 12.11 -3.30
N GLY A 43 -3.47 12.55 -2.94
CA GLY A 43 -4.69 12.20 -3.65
C GLY A 43 -5.58 11.16 -2.96
N ALA A 44 -5.30 10.76 -1.71
CA ALA A 44 -6.22 9.88 -1.00
C ALA A 44 -7.57 10.59 -0.76
N ASP A 45 -8.66 9.97 -1.21
CA ASP A 45 -10.02 10.50 -1.02
C ASP A 45 -10.49 10.31 0.43
N GLU A 46 -10.04 9.25 1.10
CA GLU A 46 -10.51 8.85 2.42
C GLU A 46 -9.37 8.40 3.32
N ILE A 47 -9.47 8.77 4.58
CA ILE A 47 -8.50 8.45 5.61
C ILE A 47 -9.11 7.51 6.64
N ILE A 48 -8.33 6.53 7.05
CA ILE A 48 -8.63 5.57 8.11
C ILE A 48 -7.53 5.68 9.16
N PHE A 49 -7.88 6.05 10.38
CA PHE A 49 -6.98 5.99 11.52
C PHE A 49 -7.03 4.58 12.09
N TYR A 50 -6.12 3.72 11.64
CA TYR A 50 -6.18 2.27 11.91
C TYR A 50 -6.07 1.89 13.39
N ARG A 51 -5.72 2.85 14.28
CA ARG A 51 -5.70 2.65 15.72
C ARG A 51 -7.05 2.93 16.37
N ASP A 52 -7.89 3.70 15.71
CA ASP A 52 -9.13 4.24 16.25
C ASP A 52 -10.36 3.57 15.63
N GLU A 53 -10.20 2.94 14.45
CA GLU A 53 -11.27 2.26 13.73
C GLU A 53 -10.95 0.79 13.45
N SER A 54 -11.87 -0.10 13.77
CA SER A 54 -11.82 -1.49 13.36
C SER A 54 -12.14 -1.66 11.87
N VAL A 55 -11.80 -2.83 11.31
CA VAL A 55 -12.14 -3.18 9.91
C VAL A 55 -13.64 -3.03 9.64
N LYS A 56 -14.49 -3.46 10.58
CA LYS A 56 -15.94 -3.39 10.47
C LYS A 56 -16.43 -1.94 10.40
N GLU A 57 -15.87 -1.07 11.25
CA GLU A 57 -16.28 0.33 11.32
C GLU A 57 -15.93 1.09 10.05
N TYR A 58 -14.67 1.01 9.60
CA TYR A 58 -14.30 1.75 8.39
C TYR A 58 -14.93 1.16 7.11
N THR A 59 -15.15 -0.15 7.01
CA THR A 59 -15.88 -0.71 5.87
C THR A 59 -17.34 -0.30 5.90
N GLN A 60 -17.98 -0.24 7.07
CA GLN A 60 -19.35 0.27 7.20
C GLN A 60 -19.42 1.73 6.77
N ARG A 61 -18.50 2.56 7.23
CA ARG A 61 -18.47 4.00 6.95
C ARG A 61 -18.18 4.32 5.48
N LEU A 62 -17.24 3.61 4.85
CA LEU A 62 -16.73 3.96 3.52
C LEU A 62 -17.35 3.16 2.37
N THR A 63 -17.96 2.02 2.66
CA THR A 63 -18.47 1.10 1.64
C THR A 63 -19.86 0.55 1.96
N GLU A 64 -20.56 1.12 2.94
CA GLU A 64 -21.86 0.63 3.41
C GLU A 64 -21.80 -0.85 3.84
N GLY A 65 -20.63 -1.28 4.37
CA GLY A 65 -20.40 -2.66 4.79
C GLY A 65 -20.06 -3.65 3.67
N LYS A 66 -20.08 -3.21 2.40
CA LYS A 66 -19.78 -4.08 1.24
C LYS A 66 -18.31 -4.50 1.15
N GLY A 67 -17.40 -3.65 1.63
CA GLY A 67 -15.95 -3.80 1.47
C GLY A 67 -15.41 -3.16 0.18
N PHE A 68 -14.09 -3.13 0.06
CA PHE A 68 -13.38 -2.50 -1.06
C PHE A 68 -13.25 -3.46 -2.25
N ASP A 69 -13.27 -2.94 -3.46
CA ASP A 69 -13.06 -3.72 -4.69
C ASP A 69 -11.68 -4.37 -4.72
N VAL A 70 -10.68 -3.58 -4.31
CA VAL A 70 -9.28 -3.98 -4.22
C VAL A 70 -8.72 -3.52 -2.88
N VAL A 71 -7.94 -4.37 -2.23
CA VAL A 71 -7.14 -4.00 -1.06
C VAL A 71 -5.67 -4.23 -1.38
N PHE A 72 -4.87 -3.17 -1.32
CA PHE A 72 -3.42 -3.26 -1.48
C PHE A 72 -2.76 -3.27 -0.10
N ASP A 73 -2.32 -4.45 0.30
CA ASP A 73 -1.63 -4.68 1.58
C ASP A 73 -0.13 -4.48 1.43
N THR A 74 0.35 -3.35 1.91
CA THR A 74 1.78 -2.99 1.92
C THR A 74 2.47 -3.32 3.24
N ILE A 75 1.77 -3.97 4.16
CA ILE A 75 2.24 -4.27 5.53
C ILE A 75 2.56 -5.76 5.68
N GLY A 76 1.61 -6.62 5.29
CA GLY A 76 1.72 -8.07 5.48
C GLY A 76 1.50 -8.51 6.93
N ALA A 77 2.03 -9.68 7.29
CA ALA A 77 1.82 -10.31 8.59
C ALA A 77 0.32 -10.30 8.95
N ASP A 78 -0.05 -10.05 10.20
CA ASP A 78 -1.44 -10.05 10.67
C ASP A 78 -2.34 -9.02 9.96
N ASN A 79 -1.76 -8.08 9.20
CA ASN A 79 -2.56 -7.13 8.44
C ASN A 79 -3.25 -7.77 7.23
N LEU A 80 -2.69 -8.86 6.69
CA LEU A 80 -3.33 -9.58 5.59
C LEU A 80 -4.71 -10.10 5.97
N ASP A 81 -4.90 -10.58 7.20
CA ASP A 81 -6.21 -11.01 7.70
C ASP A 81 -7.22 -9.87 7.76
N LYS A 82 -6.76 -8.65 8.09
CA LYS A 82 -7.58 -7.44 8.02
C LYS A 82 -7.96 -7.09 6.59
N SER A 83 -7.00 -7.23 5.68
CA SER A 83 -7.18 -6.98 4.24
C SER A 83 -8.22 -7.93 3.64
N LEU A 84 -8.16 -9.23 3.96
CA LEU A 84 -9.17 -10.21 3.55
C LEU A 84 -10.58 -9.84 4.06
N LYS A 85 -10.67 -9.39 5.31
CA LYS A 85 -11.94 -8.96 5.92
C LYS A 85 -12.49 -7.67 5.28
N ALA A 86 -11.61 -6.72 4.93
CA ALA A 86 -11.98 -5.44 4.34
C ALA A 86 -12.43 -5.53 2.88
N THR A 87 -12.06 -6.60 2.18
CA THR A 87 -12.35 -6.79 0.76
C THR A 87 -13.80 -7.23 0.56
N LYS A 88 -14.47 -6.72 -0.47
CA LYS A 88 -15.85 -7.12 -0.84
C LYS A 88 -15.89 -8.54 -1.41
N THR A 89 -17.09 -9.10 -1.51
CA THR A 89 -17.31 -10.36 -2.23
C THR A 89 -16.78 -10.27 -3.68
N SER A 90 -16.07 -11.31 -4.13
CA SER A 90 -15.39 -11.40 -5.43
C SER A 90 -14.34 -10.30 -5.66
N GLY A 91 -13.86 -9.64 -4.58
CA GLY A 91 -12.83 -8.63 -4.66
C GLY A 91 -11.42 -9.21 -4.68
N GLN A 92 -10.43 -8.33 -4.73
CA GLN A 92 -9.02 -8.70 -4.87
C GLN A 92 -8.17 -8.15 -3.73
N VAL A 93 -7.26 -8.95 -3.22
CA VAL A 93 -6.21 -8.54 -2.30
C VAL A 93 -4.86 -8.68 -2.99
N ILE A 94 -4.05 -7.62 -2.93
CA ILE A 94 -2.69 -7.61 -3.45
C ILE A 94 -1.77 -7.40 -2.26
N GLY A 95 -0.90 -8.36 -1.96
CA GLY A 95 0.06 -8.30 -0.86
C GLY A 95 1.49 -8.30 -1.36
N ILE A 96 2.38 -7.61 -0.64
CA ILE A 96 3.83 -7.63 -0.91
C ILE A 96 4.60 -8.49 0.10
N VAL A 97 3.93 -8.97 1.13
CA VAL A 97 4.46 -9.89 2.14
C VAL A 97 3.41 -10.95 2.46
N GLY A 98 3.79 -12.23 2.40
CA GLY A 98 2.88 -13.34 2.66
C GLY A 98 3.61 -14.46 3.41
N THR A 99 4.22 -14.15 4.57
CA THR A 99 5.14 -15.05 5.29
C THR A 99 4.56 -15.71 6.53
N ASN A 100 3.34 -15.36 6.94
CA ASN A 100 2.70 -15.91 8.15
C ASN A 100 1.67 -17.00 7.80
N GLN A 101 1.12 -17.63 8.84
CA GLN A 101 -0.08 -18.45 8.73
C GLN A 101 -1.31 -17.55 8.76
N HIS A 102 -2.25 -17.79 7.85
CA HIS A 102 -3.46 -16.98 7.70
C HIS A 102 -4.71 -17.86 7.66
N ASP A 103 -5.79 -17.36 8.25
CA ASP A 103 -7.12 -17.95 8.09
C ASP A 103 -7.69 -17.55 6.73
N LEU A 104 -7.76 -18.50 5.80
CA LEU A 104 -8.33 -18.30 4.47
C LEU A 104 -9.85 -18.43 4.42
N THR A 105 -10.54 -18.63 5.55
CA THR A 105 -12.01 -18.71 5.60
C THR A 105 -12.67 -17.48 4.97
N PRO A 106 -12.25 -16.23 5.25
CA PRO A 106 -12.83 -15.05 4.58
C PRO A 106 -12.62 -15.06 3.06
N MET A 107 -11.50 -15.61 2.60
CA MET A 107 -11.21 -15.75 1.16
C MET A 107 -12.19 -16.72 0.50
N HIS A 108 -12.38 -17.89 1.09
CA HIS A 108 -13.31 -18.90 0.62
C HIS A 108 -14.76 -18.39 0.61
N MET A 109 -15.20 -17.83 1.74
CA MET A 109 -16.60 -17.37 1.91
C MET A 109 -16.98 -16.21 0.99
N LYS A 110 -16.04 -15.40 0.60
CA LYS A 110 -16.27 -14.23 -0.28
C LYS A 110 -15.80 -14.43 -1.72
N GLY A 111 -15.18 -15.58 -2.05
CA GLY A 111 -14.62 -15.83 -3.39
C GLY A 111 -13.53 -14.82 -3.77
N LEU A 112 -12.61 -14.52 -2.85
CA LEU A 112 -11.57 -13.51 -3.08
C LEU A 112 -10.42 -14.06 -3.93
N SER A 113 -9.76 -13.16 -4.68
CA SER A 113 -8.46 -13.42 -5.28
C SER A 113 -7.35 -12.81 -4.42
N LEU A 114 -6.28 -13.57 -4.17
CA LEU A 114 -5.07 -13.09 -3.49
C LEU A 114 -3.89 -13.14 -4.46
N HIS A 115 -3.25 -12.00 -4.67
CA HIS A 115 -2.05 -11.85 -5.48
C HIS A 115 -0.87 -11.45 -4.60
N LEU A 116 0.13 -12.32 -4.47
CA LEU A 116 1.34 -11.98 -3.73
C LEU A 116 2.43 -11.56 -4.73
N VAL A 117 2.95 -10.35 -4.52
CA VAL A 117 4.00 -9.78 -5.36
C VAL A 117 5.34 -9.93 -4.66
N PHE A 118 6.20 -10.78 -5.23
CA PHE A 118 7.59 -10.89 -4.81
C PHE A 118 8.50 -10.22 -5.85
N MET A 119 8.74 -8.94 -5.67
CA MET A 119 9.45 -8.10 -6.65
C MET A 119 10.89 -8.57 -6.94
N LEU A 120 11.50 -9.32 -6.04
CA LEU A 120 12.86 -9.83 -6.24
C LEU A 120 12.92 -11.03 -7.22
N LEU A 121 11.80 -11.69 -7.48
CA LEU A 121 11.77 -12.92 -8.29
C LEU A 121 12.43 -12.77 -9.67
N PRO A 122 12.16 -11.70 -10.46
CA PRO A 122 12.85 -11.50 -11.74
C PRO A 122 14.36 -11.27 -11.60
N MET A 123 14.81 -10.70 -10.49
CA MET A 123 16.23 -10.50 -10.22
C MET A 123 16.92 -11.82 -9.88
N LEU A 124 16.27 -12.67 -9.08
CA LEU A 124 16.79 -13.98 -8.66
C LEU A 124 16.80 -15.01 -9.80
N THR A 125 15.78 -14.98 -10.66
CA THR A 125 15.62 -15.96 -11.74
C THR A 125 16.19 -15.50 -13.08
N GLY A 126 16.52 -14.21 -13.21
CA GLY A 126 16.93 -13.59 -14.47
C GLY A 126 15.80 -13.43 -15.50
N LYS A 127 14.56 -13.83 -15.16
CA LYS A 127 13.39 -13.75 -16.05
C LYS A 127 12.49 -12.59 -15.67
N GLY A 128 12.06 -11.79 -16.67
CA GLY A 128 11.13 -10.68 -16.45
C GLY A 128 11.78 -9.34 -16.08
N ARG A 129 13.11 -9.21 -16.08
CA ARG A 129 13.82 -7.94 -15.76
C ARG A 129 13.45 -6.80 -16.71
N ALA A 130 13.18 -7.10 -17.98
CA ALA A 130 12.74 -6.09 -18.95
C ALA A 130 11.41 -5.44 -18.54
N HIS A 131 10.49 -6.20 -17.93
CA HIS A 131 9.25 -5.66 -17.41
C HIS A 131 9.48 -4.70 -16.21
N HIS A 132 10.42 -5.03 -15.31
CA HIS A 132 10.82 -4.11 -14.24
C HIS A 132 11.42 -2.81 -14.80
N ASN A 133 12.27 -2.90 -15.83
CA ASN A 133 12.81 -1.72 -16.49
C ASN A 133 11.68 -0.84 -17.06
N PHE A 134 10.74 -1.44 -17.77
CA PHE A 134 9.58 -0.71 -18.30
C PHE A 134 8.77 0.00 -17.20
N ILE A 135 8.53 -0.67 -16.06
CA ILE A 135 7.84 -0.05 -14.90
C ILE A 135 8.63 1.14 -14.38
N LEU A 136 9.94 0.99 -14.17
CA LEU A 136 10.79 2.07 -13.64
C LEU A 136 10.87 3.27 -14.59
N GLU A 137 11.02 3.03 -15.89
CA GLU A 137 11.00 4.10 -16.91
C GLU A 137 9.66 4.83 -16.93
N SER A 138 8.56 4.08 -16.85
CA SER A 138 7.22 4.68 -16.81
C SER A 138 7.00 5.55 -15.57
N ILE A 139 7.44 5.08 -14.40
CA ILE A 139 7.35 5.85 -13.15
C ILE A 139 8.26 7.08 -13.19
N ALA A 140 9.50 6.94 -13.69
CA ALA A 140 10.42 8.07 -13.84
C ALA A 140 9.79 9.16 -14.71
N LYS A 141 9.22 8.79 -15.85
CA LYS A 141 8.50 9.72 -16.73
C LYS A 141 7.35 10.44 -15.99
N TRP A 142 6.54 9.72 -15.23
CA TRP A 142 5.44 10.32 -14.47
C TRP A 142 5.92 11.26 -13.36
N ILE A 143 7.09 10.99 -12.77
CA ILE A 143 7.73 11.89 -11.81
C ILE A 143 8.20 13.17 -12.51
N ASP A 144 8.85 13.05 -13.65
CA ASP A 144 9.33 14.20 -14.44
C ASP A 144 8.17 15.08 -14.94
N GLU A 145 7.02 14.46 -15.24
CA GLU A 145 5.78 15.15 -15.62
C GLU A 145 5.01 15.74 -14.42
N GLY A 146 5.49 15.51 -13.19
CA GLY A 146 4.83 15.98 -11.97
C GLY A 146 3.55 15.24 -11.59
N LEU A 147 3.28 14.08 -12.20
CA LEU A 147 2.10 13.25 -11.93
C LEU A 147 2.27 12.39 -10.67
N ILE A 148 3.50 12.10 -10.29
CA ILE A 148 3.86 11.36 -9.09
C ILE A 148 4.92 12.14 -8.32
N GLU A 149 4.70 12.33 -7.03
CA GLU A 149 5.64 12.96 -6.09
C GLU A 149 6.22 11.91 -5.13
N PRO A 150 7.51 11.55 -5.24
CA PRO A 150 8.14 10.70 -4.25
C PRO A 150 8.29 11.42 -2.91
N LEU A 151 7.88 10.76 -1.80
CA LEU A 151 8.12 11.28 -0.44
C LEU A 151 9.55 10.97 -0.02
N ILE A 152 10.44 11.95 -0.18
CA ILE A 152 11.84 11.84 0.22
C ILE A 152 12.01 12.40 1.62
N HIS A 153 12.72 11.68 2.49
CA HIS A 153 13.04 12.15 3.83
C HIS A 153 13.90 13.42 3.79
N LYS A 154 13.68 14.33 4.74
CA LYS A 154 14.40 15.61 4.77
C LYS A 154 15.89 15.45 5.03
N GLU A 155 16.26 14.55 5.92
CA GLU A 155 17.65 14.23 6.20
C GLU A 155 18.20 13.37 5.06
N LYS A 156 19.40 13.73 4.62
CA LYS A 156 20.14 12.99 3.59
C LYS A 156 21.38 12.40 4.26
N PHE A 157 21.67 11.17 3.92
CA PHE A 157 22.80 10.42 4.47
C PHE A 157 23.76 10.06 3.35
N SER A 158 25.07 10.18 3.61
CA SER A 158 26.09 9.58 2.77
C SER A 158 26.12 8.05 2.98
N PHE A 159 26.82 7.32 2.13
CA PHE A 159 26.98 5.87 2.30
C PHE A 159 27.69 5.51 3.63
N ASP A 160 28.60 6.35 4.10
CA ASP A 160 29.31 6.15 5.37
C ASP A 160 28.39 6.31 6.59
N GLN A 161 27.23 6.97 6.41
CA GLN A 161 26.22 7.21 7.43
C GLN A 161 25.06 6.20 7.37
N ALA A 162 25.26 5.04 6.78
CA ALA A 162 24.20 4.01 6.65
C ALA A 162 23.64 3.59 8.01
N ASN A 163 24.50 3.50 9.05
CA ASN A 163 24.07 3.12 10.39
C ASN A 163 23.14 4.17 11.03
N GLU A 164 23.42 5.45 10.85
CA GLU A 164 22.57 6.55 11.33
C GLU A 164 21.24 6.55 10.59
N ALA A 165 21.25 6.32 9.27
CA ALA A 165 20.02 6.21 8.49
C ALA A 165 19.14 5.03 8.96
N HIS A 166 19.73 3.87 9.24
CA HIS A 166 19.01 2.72 9.79
C HIS A 166 18.48 3.01 11.19
N ALA A 167 19.26 3.65 12.05
CA ALA A 167 18.83 4.04 13.40
C ALA A 167 17.63 5.01 13.34
N LEU A 168 17.66 6.00 12.45
CA LEU A 168 16.54 6.92 12.25
C LEU A 168 15.30 6.17 11.74
N PHE A 169 15.46 5.28 10.75
CA PHE A 169 14.36 4.48 10.22
C PHE A 169 13.68 3.63 11.31
N ALA A 170 14.48 3.04 12.22
CA ALA A 170 13.95 2.24 13.33
C ALA A 170 13.09 3.04 14.32
N THR A 171 13.24 4.37 14.37
CA THR A 171 12.40 5.22 15.24
C THR A 171 10.97 5.44 14.73
N ASN A 172 10.65 5.04 13.51
CA ASN A 172 9.36 5.27 12.84
C ASN A 172 8.92 6.77 12.78
N LYS A 173 9.89 7.69 12.83
CA LYS A 173 9.65 9.15 12.78
C LYS A 173 9.60 9.69 11.36
#